data_b9294c71e8ff15d3c9c3d0bd49573f69
#
_entry.id   b9294c71e8ff15d3c9c3d0bd49573f69
#
_cell.length_a   1.000
_cell.length_b   1.000
_cell.length_c   1.000
_cell.angle_alpha   90.00
_cell.angle_beta   90.00
_cell.angle_gamma   90.00
#
_symmetry.space_group_name_H-M   'P 1'
#
loop_
_entity.id
_entity.type
_entity.pdbx_description
1 polymer ?
#
loop_
_entity_poly.entity_id
_entity_poly.type
_entity_poly.pdbx_seq_one_letter_code
_entity_poly.pdbx_strand_id
1 'polypeptide(L)'
;MPRPRIVPFALLLALVGCGEDPPPARPKVPVVSGPIVEHAEASAGVSFADAAFPCCSTAEITAAVGAYVGLGEALAADDAGAATERAKALGTALAALPPDTAGAGDMAALAGRMAGQDLEGTREEFLDLTTPMLALARASRADAGALKVAVSFCPMKPGRWLQAKDGIKNPYYGASMLTCGVFEAP
;
A
#
# COMPACT_ATOMS: atom_id res chain seq x y z
N MET A 1 -21.37 25.59 71.00
CA MET A 1 -20.92 25.07 69.69
C MET A 1 -19.39 25.10 69.71
N PRO A 2 -18.70 23.97 69.79
CA PRO A 2 -17.23 23.94 69.83
C PRO A 2 -16.69 23.94 68.40
N ARG A 3 -15.62 24.72 68.16
CA ARG A 3 -14.88 24.86 66.92
C ARG A 3 -13.94 23.66 66.71
N PRO A 4 -13.79 23.09 65.50
CA PRO A 4 -12.83 22.05 65.26
C PRO A 4 -11.39 22.64 65.17
N ARG A 5 -10.46 21.95 65.84
CA ARG A 5 -9.01 22.20 65.78
C ARG A 5 -8.46 21.63 64.48
N ILE A 6 -7.83 22.48 63.67
CA ILE A 6 -7.08 22.09 62.49
C ILE A 6 -5.67 21.67 62.95
N VAL A 7 -5.30 20.41 62.70
CA VAL A 7 -3.96 19.88 62.89
C VAL A 7 -3.20 20.03 61.57
N PRO A 8 -2.04 20.67 61.50
CA PRO A 8 -1.27 20.73 60.28
C PRO A 8 -0.59 19.37 60.01
N PHE A 9 -0.89 18.77 58.87
CA PHE A 9 -0.23 17.58 58.37
C PHE A 9 1.08 18.04 57.72
N ALA A 10 2.21 17.77 58.35
CA ALA A 10 3.54 18.00 57.78
C ALA A 10 3.81 16.98 56.70
N LEU A 11 3.83 17.44 55.45
CA LEU A 11 4.18 16.63 54.28
C LEU A 11 5.69 16.49 54.20
N LEU A 12 6.22 15.33 54.56
CA LEU A 12 7.63 14.97 54.40
C LEU A 12 7.86 14.59 52.93
N LEU A 13 8.48 15.49 52.16
CA LEU A 13 8.95 15.16 50.80
C LEU A 13 10.23 14.32 50.93
N ALA A 14 10.11 13.03 50.69
CA ALA A 14 11.26 12.17 50.41
C ALA A 14 11.70 12.37 48.97
N LEU A 15 12.83 13.02 48.77
CA LEU A 15 13.52 13.07 47.47
C LEU A 15 14.12 11.69 47.21
N VAL A 16 13.42 10.86 46.45
CA VAL A 16 13.99 9.66 45.84
C VAL A 16 14.78 10.12 44.63
N GLY A 17 16.11 10.11 44.75
CA GLY A 17 17.01 10.34 43.63
C GLY A 17 16.85 9.20 42.63
N CYS A 18 16.33 9.49 41.44
CA CYS A 18 16.42 8.60 40.30
C CYS A 18 17.87 8.54 39.82
N GLY A 19 18.59 7.50 40.27
CA GLY A 19 19.83 7.11 39.62
C GLY A 19 19.51 6.62 38.23
N GLU A 20 19.91 7.38 37.22
CA GLU A 20 19.84 6.96 35.81
C GLU A 20 20.94 5.93 35.59
N ASP A 21 20.57 4.67 35.54
CA ASP A 21 21.47 3.61 35.08
C ASP A 21 21.82 3.87 33.62
N PRO A 22 23.10 3.84 33.23
CA PRO A 22 23.51 3.99 31.86
C PRO A 22 22.88 2.85 30.99
N PRO A 23 22.40 3.15 29.79
CA PRO A 23 21.82 2.12 28.95
C PRO A 23 22.81 0.99 28.67
N PRO A 24 22.36 -0.28 28.63
CA PRO A 24 23.23 -1.41 28.37
C PRO A 24 23.94 -1.23 27.02
N ALA A 25 25.26 -1.47 27.04
CA ALA A 25 26.09 -1.38 25.85
C ALA A 25 25.50 -2.28 24.75
N ARG A 26 25.25 -1.69 23.57
CA ARG A 26 24.78 -2.45 22.40
C ARG A 26 25.77 -3.56 22.09
N PRO A 27 25.31 -4.80 21.88
CA PRO A 27 26.19 -5.88 21.47
C PRO A 27 26.85 -5.46 20.13
N LYS A 28 28.18 -5.54 20.08
CA LYS A 28 28.94 -5.33 18.86
C LYS A 28 28.58 -6.47 17.93
N VAL A 29 27.72 -6.20 16.94
CA VAL A 29 27.44 -7.10 15.85
C VAL A 29 28.74 -7.22 15.04
N PRO A 30 29.30 -8.44 14.84
CA PRO A 30 30.46 -8.58 13.99
C PRO A 30 30.10 -8.12 12.59
N VAL A 31 30.88 -7.17 12.06
CA VAL A 31 30.80 -6.78 10.66
C VAL A 31 31.33 -7.98 9.86
N VAL A 32 30.41 -8.79 9.36
CA VAL A 32 30.74 -9.84 8.39
C VAL A 32 30.98 -9.13 7.07
N SER A 33 32.27 -8.89 6.76
CA SER A 33 32.71 -8.47 5.44
C SER A 33 32.65 -9.71 4.51
N GLY A 34 31.45 -10.13 4.18
CA GLY A 34 31.20 -11.07 3.08
C GLY A 34 30.82 -10.27 1.84
N PRO A 35 31.05 -10.82 0.63
CA PRO A 35 30.54 -10.18 -0.57
C PRO A 35 29.04 -9.95 -0.40
N ILE A 36 28.59 -8.74 -0.77
CA ILE A 36 27.17 -8.41 -0.81
C ILE A 36 26.56 -9.40 -1.81
N VAL A 37 25.97 -10.47 -1.27
CA VAL A 37 25.13 -11.33 -2.10
C VAL A 37 23.93 -10.46 -2.42
N GLU A 38 23.93 -10.00 -3.64
CA GLU A 38 22.84 -9.34 -4.29
C GLU A 38 21.62 -10.28 -4.14
N HIS A 39 20.76 -9.99 -3.13
CA HIS A 39 19.46 -10.63 -3.02
C HIS A 39 18.53 -10.10 -4.11
N ALA A 40 18.96 -10.32 -5.35
CA ALA A 40 18.17 -10.12 -6.57
C ALA A 40 17.46 -11.43 -6.95
N GLU A 41 17.00 -12.23 -5.97
CA GLU A 41 16.28 -13.46 -6.29
C GLU A 41 15.15 -13.73 -5.31
N ALA A 42 14.12 -12.93 -5.40
CA ALA A 42 12.81 -13.32 -4.87
C ALA A 42 11.67 -12.70 -5.66
N SER A 43 11.81 -12.61 -6.93
CA SER A 43 10.69 -12.64 -7.86
C SER A 43 11.22 -13.24 -9.15
N ALA A 44 11.43 -14.56 -9.14
CA ALA A 44 11.27 -15.38 -10.32
C ALA A 44 9.82 -15.21 -10.75
N GLY A 45 9.45 -13.95 -10.89
CA GLY A 45 8.22 -13.44 -11.37
C GLY A 45 8.19 -13.72 -12.85
N VAL A 46 7.13 -14.31 -13.29
CA VAL A 46 6.65 -14.26 -14.63
C VAL A 46 7.09 -12.93 -15.23
N SER A 47 7.97 -12.98 -16.21
CA SER A 47 8.36 -11.81 -16.99
C SER A 47 7.11 -11.38 -17.77
N PHE A 48 6.37 -10.42 -17.26
CA PHE A 48 5.27 -9.78 -17.96
C PHE A 48 5.76 -8.76 -19.00
N ALA A 49 7.05 -8.81 -19.36
CA ALA A 49 7.66 -7.82 -20.24
C ALA A 49 7.04 -7.82 -21.66
N ASP A 50 6.39 -8.91 -22.06
CA ASP A 50 5.86 -9.09 -23.41
C ASP A 50 4.39 -9.61 -23.43
N ALA A 51 3.67 -9.56 -22.32
CA ALA A 51 2.25 -9.84 -22.35
C ALA A 51 1.54 -8.64 -23.00
N ALA A 52 1.59 -8.60 -24.33
CA ALA A 52 0.61 -7.84 -25.07
C ALA A 52 -0.75 -8.45 -24.72
N PHE A 53 -1.72 -7.64 -24.31
CA PHE A 53 -3.11 -8.03 -24.25
C PHE A 53 -3.78 -7.61 -25.56
N PRO A 54 -3.56 -8.34 -26.65
CA PRO A 54 -4.05 -7.95 -27.99
C PRO A 54 -5.57 -7.97 -28.07
N CYS A 55 -6.21 -8.57 -27.06
CA CYS A 55 -7.65 -8.68 -26.95
C CYS A 55 -8.35 -7.40 -26.46
N CYS A 56 -7.62 -6.50 -25.76
CA CYS A 56 -8.23 -5.37 -25.06
C CYS A 56 -8.00 -4.06 -25.81
N SER A 57 -9.02 -3.23 -25.91
CA SER A 57 -8.85 -1.87 -26.41
C SER A 57 -8.14 -1.00 -25.35
N THR A 58 -7.44 0.04 -25.81
CA THR A 58 -6.83 1.04 -24.94
C THR A 58 -7.85 1.66 -23.96
N ALA A 59 -9.11 1.82 -24.40
CA ALA A 59 -10.16 2.39 -23.57
C ALA A 59 -10.52 1.48 -22.40
N GLU A 60 -10.66 0.16 -22.63
CA GLU A 60 -10.96 -0.82 -21.58
C GLU A 60 -9.83 -0.90 -20.54
N ILE A 61 -8.58 -0.97 -21.01
CA ILE A 61 -7.41 -0.96 -20.12
C ILE A 61 -7.35 0.34 -19.32
N THR A 62 -7.59 1.49 -19.95
CA THR A 62 -7.58 2.81 -19.28
C THR A 62 -8.67 2.87 -18.21
N ALA A 63 -9.86 2.34 -18.48
CA ALA A 63 -10.95 2.28 -17.52
C ALA A 63 -10.59 1.42 -16.29
N ALA A 64 -10.03 0.22 -16.51
CA ALA A 64 -9.63 -0.69 -15.45
C ALA A 64 -8.50 -0.10 -14.58
N VAL A 65 -7.46 0.46 -15.21
CA VAL A 65 -6.34 1.09 -14.51
C VAL A 65 -6.79 2.35 -13.76
N GLY A 66 -7.66 3.15 -14.35
CA GLY A 66 -8.23 4.33 -13.68
C GLY A 66 -9.05 3.97 -12.45
N ALA A 67 -9.86 2.89 -12.54
CA ALA A 67 -10.62 2.38 -11.39
C ALA A 67 -9.70 1.86 -10.27
N TYR A 68 -8.62 1.14 -10.62
CA TYR A 68 -7.61 0.69 -9.67
C TYR A 68 -6.92 1.86 -8.95
N VAL A 69 -6.50 2.89 -9.69
CA VAL A 69 -5.90 4.10 -9.11
C VAL A 69 -6.87 4.78 -8.15
N GLY A 70 -8.13 4.92 -8.57
CA GLY A 70 -9.16 5.51 -7.70
C GLY A 70 -9.41 4.72 -6.40
N LEU A 71 -9.31 3.39 -6.43
CA LEU A 71 -9.34 2.58 -5.21
C LEU A 71 -8.11 2.84 -4.34
N GLY A 72 -6.92 2.88 -4.92
CA GLY A 72 -5.68 3.22 -4.20
C GLY A 72 -5.75 4.58 -3.52
N GLU A 73 -6.34 5.59 -4.15
CA GLU A 73 -6.55 6.92 -3.56
C GLU A 73 -7.49 6.88 -2.35
N ALA A 74 -8.59 6.11 -2.42
CA ALA A 74 -9.52 5.94 -1.31
C ALA A 74 -8.87 5.22 -0.11
N LEU A 75 -8.05 4.19 -0.38
CA LEU A 75 -7.27 3.48 0.65
C LEU A 75 -6.22 4.39 1.29
N ALA A 76 -5.55 5.21 0.50
CA ALA A 76 -4.57 6.18 1.00
C ALA A 76 -5.22 7.29 1.86
N ALA A 77 -6.48 7.60 1.60
CA ALA A 77 -7.27 8.56 2.38
C ALA A 77 -7.94 7.97 3.62
N ASP A 78 -7.81 6.67 3.89
CA ASP A 78 -8.53 5.92 4.95
C ASP A 78 -10.07 6.03 4.83
N ASP A 79 -10.59 6.24 3.60
CA ASP A 79 -12.01 6.37 3.34
C ASP A 79 -12.64 5.02 2.99
N ALA A 80 -13.20 4.34 4.00
CA ALA A 80 -13.81 3.02 3.85
C ALA A 80 -15.04 3.05 2.90
N GLY A 81 -15.83 4.13 2.94
CA GLY A 81 -16.98 4.26 2.07
C GLY A 81 -16.58 4.41 0.61
N ALA A 82 -15.66 5.31 0.33
CA ALA A 82 -15.11 5.46 -1.01
C ALA A 82 -14.40 4.19 -1.48
N ALA A 83 -13.62 3.51 -0.63
CA ALA A 83 -12.94 2.26 -0.96
C ALA A 83 -13.93 1.18 -1.42
N THR A 84 -15.03 1.00 -0.71
CA THR A 84 -16.11 0.07 -1.10
C THR A 84 -16.67 0.39 -2.49
N GLU A 85 -17.02 1.66 -2.74
CA GLU A 85 -17.60 2.06 -4.04
C GLU A 85 -16.56 1.95 -5.17
N ARG A 86 -15.30 2.28 -4.91
CA ARG A 86 -14.21 2.15 -5.88
C ARG A 86 -13.88 0.68 -6.18
N ALA A 87 -13.95 -0.21 -5.20
CA ALA A 87 -13.79 -1.65 -5.41
C ALA A 87 -14.89 -2.21 -6.33
N LYS A 88 -16.15 -1.81 -6.14
CA LYS A 88 -17.26 -2.16 -7.03
C LYS A 88 -17.02 -1.66 -8.47
N ALA A 89 -16.60 -0.39 -8.60
CA ALA A 89 -16.29 0.19 -9.91
C ALA A 89 -15.15 -0.55 -10.61
N LEU A 90 -14.11 -0.92 -9.86
CA LEU A 90 -12.99 -1.72 -10.35
C LEU A 90 -13.47 -3.10 -10.83
N GLY A 91 -14.26 -3.79 -10.03
CA GLY A 91 -14.86 -5.08 -10.41
C GLY A 91 -15.66 -4.99 -11.72
N THR A 92 -16.45 -3.92 -11.88
CA THR A 92 -17.20 -3.66 -13.12
C THR A 92 -16.28 -3.43 -14.31
N ALA A 93 -15.23 -2.63 -14.15
CA ALA A 93 -14.28 -2.35 -15.22
C ALA A 93 -13.48 -3.59 -15.64
N LEU A 94 -13.08 -4.43 -14.67
CA LEU A 94 -12.38 -5.68 -14.93
C LEU A 94 -13.28 -6.74 -15.60
N ALA A 95 -14.55 -6.81 -15.20
CA ALA A 95 -15.54 -7.70 -15.81
C ALA A 95 -15.91 -7.28 -17.25
N ALA A 96 -15.67 -6.03 -17.63
CA ALA A 96 -15.88 -5.53 -18.98
C ALA A 96 -14.72 -5.85 -19.93
N LEU A 97 -13.58 -6.33 -19.41
CA LEU A 97 -12.48 -6.78 -20.26
C LEU A 97 -12.91 -8.00 -21.08
N PRO A 98 -12.39 -8.20 -22.29
CA PRO A 98 -12.67 -9.37 -23.09
C PRO A 98 -12.44 -10.68 -22.32
N PRO A 99 -13.28 -11.71 -22.51
CA PRO A 99 -13.24 -12.95 -21.73
C PRO A 99 -11.95 -13.77 -21.92
N ASP A 100 -11.23 -13.53 -23.00
CA ASP A 100 -9.91 -14.12 -23.28
C ASP A 100 -8.74 -13.33 -22.67
N THR A 101 -9.03 -12.23 -21.95
CA THR A 101 -8.01 -11.50 -21.19
C THR A 101 -7.50 -12.34 -20.03
N ALA A 102 -6.20 -12.64 -20.04
CA ALA A 102 -5.59 -13.49 -19.02
C ALA A 102 -5.85 -12.93 -17.60
N GLY A 103 -6.48 -13.73 -16.75
CA GLY A 103 -6.75 -13.39 -15.34
C GLY A 103 -7.86 -12.35 -15.10
N ALA A 104 -8.58 -11.88 -16.13
CA ALA A 104 -9.64 -10.87 -15.96
C ALA A 104 -10.72 -11.33 -14.98
N GLY A 105 -11.16 -12.59 -15.08
CA GLY A 105 -12.15 -13.16 -14.16
C GLY A 105 -11.68 -13.20 -12.71
N ASP A 106 -10.43 -13.61 -12.48
CA ASP A 106 -9.84 -13.66 -11.14
C ASP A 106 -9.66 -12.25 -10.55
N MET A 107 -9.21 -11.29 -11.36
CA MET A 107 -9.11 -9.89 -10.96
C MET A 107 -10.47 -9.30 -10.60
N ALA A 108 -11.50 -9.56 -11.40
CA ALA A 108 -12.86 -9.10 -11.13
C ALA A 108 -13.44 -9.72 -9.85
N ALA A 109 -13.21 -11.03 -9.63
CA ALA A 109 -13.61 -11.70 -8.40
C ALA A 109 -12.92 -11.14 -7.18
N LEU A 110 -11.62 -10.83 -7.27
CA LEU A 110 -10.84 -10.19 -6.21
C LEU A 110 -11.41 -8.81 -5.87
N ALA A 111 -11.66 -7.97 -6.87
CA ALA A 111 -12.28 -6.67 -6.69
C ALA A 111 -13.70 -6.77 -6.06
N GLY A 112 -14.45 -7.79 -6.43
CA GLY A 112 -15.76 -8.08 -5.83
C GLY A 112 -15.68 -8.41 -4.33
N ARG A 113 -14.66 -9.15 -3.90
CA ARG A 113 -14.44 -9.44 -2.48
C ARG A 113 -14.05 -8.20 -1.70
N MET A 114 -13.16 -7.37 -2.23
CA MET A 114 -12.73 -6.10 -1.61
C MET A 114 -13.93 -5.20 -1.27
N ALA A 115 -14.98 -5.20 -2.08
CA ALA A 115 -16.18 -4.39 -1.84
C ALA A 115 -16.97 -4.79 -0.58
N GLY A 116 -16.71 -5.95 0.00
CA GLY A 116 -17.38 -6.47 1.20
C GLY A 116 -16.50 -6.46 2.45
N GLN A 117 -15.26 -5.97 2.36
CA GLN A 117 -14.28 -6.01 3.45
C GLN A 117 -14.10 -4.64 4.13
N ASP A 118 -13.42 -4.65 5.28
CA ASP A 118 -12.89 -3.43 5.90
C ASP A 118 -11.64 -2.92 5.16
N LEU A 119 -11.09 -1.80 5.62
CA LEU A 119 -9.92 -1.20 4.98
C LEU A 119 -8.69 -2.11 5.01
N GLU A 120 -8.49 -2.89 6.07
CA GLU A 120 -7.32 -3.74 6.21
C GLU A 120 -7.40 -4.91 5.23
N GLY A 121 -8.50 -5.63 5.20
CA GLY A 121 -8.74 -6.71 4.25
C GLY A 121 -8.70 -6.23 2.80
N THR A 122 -9.27 -5.05 2.53
CA THR A 122 -9.20 -4.43 1.19
C THR A 122 -7.75 -4.12 0.79
N ARG A 123 -6.89 -3.65 1.71
CA ARG A 123 -5.47 -3.38 1.46
C ARG A 123 -4.66 -4.64 1.16
N GLU A 124 -4.97 -5.74 1.81
CA GLU A 124 -4.31 -7.03 1.54
C GLU A 124 -4.63 -7.51 0.13
N GLU A 125 -5.91 -7.55 -0.24
CA GLU A 125 -6.32 -7.96 -1.58
C GLU A 125 -5.90 -6.95 -2.66
N PHE A 126 -5.81 -5.66 -2.34
CA PHE A 126 -5.27 -4.65 -3.24
C PHE A 126 -3.80 -4.91 -3.59
N LEU A 127 -3.01 -5.41 -2.63
CA LEU A 127 -1.62 -5.81 -2.86
C LEU A 127 -1.56 -6.98 -3.85
N ASP A 128 -2.40 -7.99 -3.68
CA ASP A 128 -2.46 -9.16 -4.56
C ASP A 128 -2.87 -8.79 -6.00
N LEU A 129 -3.77 -7.80 -6.12
CA LEU A 129 -4.21 -7.30 -7.42
C LEU A 129 -3.14 -6.47 -8.15
N THR A 130 -2.15 -5.96 -7.45
CA THR A 130 -1.16 -5.04 -8.02
C THR A 130 -0.39 -5.64 -9.20
N THR A 131 0.10 -6.87 -9.06
CA THR A 131 0.91 -7.51 -10.11
C THR A 131 0.18 -7.63 -11.45
N PRO A 132 -1.05 -8.18 -11.53
CA PRO A 132 -1.78 -8.21 -12.79
C PRO A 132 -2.17 -6.82 -13.30
N MET A 133 -2.46 -5.86 -12.43
CA MET A 133 -2.75 -4.48 -12.84
C MET A 133 -1.53 -3.76 -13.43
N LEU A 134 -0.33 -4.02 -12.90
CA LEU A 134 0.92 -3.54 -13.52
C LEU A 134 1.13 -4.11 -14.91
N ALA A 135 0.85 -5.41 -15.12
CA ALA A 135 0.94 -6.04 -16.44
C ALA A 135 -0.06 -5.40 -17.42
N LEU A 136 -1.30 -5.20 -17.01
CA LEU A 136 -2.33 -4.55 -17.80
C LEU A 136 -1.94 -3.10 -18.18
N ALA A 137 -1.43 -2.33 -17.23
CA ALA A 137 -0.96 -0.96 -17.47
C ALA A 137 0.23 -0.90 -18.44
N ARG A 138 1.15 -1.86 -18.36
CA ARG A 138 2.29 -1.95 -19.29
C ARG A 138 1.85 -2.26 -20.71
N ALA A 139 0.85 -3.11 -20.89
CA ALA A 139 0.31 -3.43 -22.21
C ALA A 139 -0.28 -2.20 -22.93
N SER A 140 -0.84 -1.23 -22.16
CA SER A 140 -1.39 0.00 -22.74
C SER A 140 -0.36 1.06 -23.09
N ARG A 141 0.92 0.90 -22.68
CA ARG A 141 1.98 1.88 -22.96
C ARG A 141 2.37 2.02 -24.42
N ALA A 142 1.94 1.10 -25.29
CA ALA A 142 2.11 1.26 -26.74
C ALA A 142 1.43 2.55 -27.26
N ASP A 143 0.40 3.03 -26.54
CA ASP A 143 -0.30 4.29 -26.82
C ASP A 143 0.01 5.32 -25.73
N ALA A 144 1.26 5.68 -25.58
CA ALA A 144 1.94 6.36 -24.47
C ALA A 144 1.34 7.70 -23.94
N GLY A 145 0.10 8.02 -24.27
CA GLY A 145 -0.55 9.28 -23.83
C GLY A 145 -1.74 9.10 -22.87
N ALA A 146 -2.35 7.91 -22.83
CA ALA A 146 -3.64 7.72 -22.15
C ALA A 146 -3.53 7.51 -20.63
N LEU A 147 -2.50 6.79 -20.17
CA LEU A 147 -2.31 6.50 -18.75
C LEU A 147 -1.22 7.39 -18.13
N LYS A 148 -1.63 8.46 -17.45
CA LYS A 148 -0.71 9.33 -16.68
C LYS A 148 -0.43 8.74 -15.29
N VAL A 149 -0.01 7.47 -15.24
CA VAL A 149 0.28 6.77 -14.01
C VAL A 149 1.77 6.44 -13.89
N ALA A 150 2.24 6.36 -12.64
CA ALA A 150 3.58 5.90 -12.30
C ALA A 150 3.49 4.71 -11.37
N VAL A 151 4.52 3.86 -11.42
CA VAL A 151 4.72 2.79 -10.44
C VAL A 151 5.36 3.39 -9.21
N SER A 152 4.82 3.08 -8.06
CA SER A 152 5.37 3.43 -6.76
C SER A 152 5.68 2.18 -5.96
N PHE A 153 6.64 2.28 -5.04
CA PHE A 153 7.09 1.17 -4.19
C PHE A 153 7.27 1.63 -2.75
N CYS A 154 6.77 0.84 -1.79
CA CYS A 154 7.02 1.05 -0.36
C CYS A 154 7.93 -0.06 0.19
N PRO A 155 9.12 0.26 0.73
CA PRO A 155 10.02 -0.74 1.29
C PRO A 155 9.53 -1.30 2.64
N MET A 156 8.65 -0.59 3.34
CA MET A 156 8.13 -1.01 4.65
C MET A 156 7.06 -2.10 4.54
N LYS A 157 6.24 -2.07 3.49
CA LYS A 157 5.42 -3.19 3.05
C LYS A 157 5.88 -3.46 1.62
N PRO A 158 6.64 -4.52 1.35
CA PRO A 158 7.24 -4.74 0.04
C PRO A 158 6.16 -4.93 -1.02
N GLY A 159 5.60 -3.81 -1.45
CA GLY A 159 4.47 -3.72 -2.36
C GLY A 159 4.62 -2.53 -3.30
N ARG A 160 4.21 -2.77 -4.54
CA ARG A 160 4.09 -1.74 -5.58
C ARG A 160 2.65 -1.32 -5.72
N TRP A 161 2.42 -0.18 -6.33
CA TRP A 161 1.09 0.24 -6.79
C TRP A 161 1.22 1.23 -7.95
N LEU A 162 0.11 1.42 -8.66
CA LEU A 162 -0.04 2.47 -9.68
C LEU A 162 -0.75 3.66 -9.07
N GLN A 163 -0.25 4.85 -9.32
CA GLN A 163 -0.89 6.11 -8.92
C GLN A 163 -0.58 7.24 -9.91
N ALA A 164 -1.28 8.35 -9.80
CA ALA A 164 -0.90 9.59 -10.47
C ALA A 164 0.45 10.10 -9.94
N LYS A 165 1.21 10.81 -10.80
CA LYS A 165 2.55 11.32 -10.44
C LYS A 165 2.46 12.71 -9.80
N ASP A 166 1.60 12.87 -8.80
CA ASP A 166 1.33 14.12 -8.08
C ASP A 166 1.77 14.10 -6.59
N GLY A 167 2.64 13.17 -6.23
CA GLY A 167 3.14 12.92 -4.88
C GLY A 167 2.79 11.50 -4.42
N ILE A 168 3.59 10.95 -3.50
CA ILE A 168 3.33 9.60 -2.97
C ILE A 168 2.07 9.62 -2.10
N LYS A 169 1.15 8.69 -2.39
CA LYS A 169 -0.06 8.39 -1.63
C LYS A 169 -0.11 6.88 -1.40
N ASN A 170 0.37 6.45 -0.23
CA ASN A 170 0.53 5.04 0.06
C ASN A 170 -0.81 4.38 0.43
N PRO A 171 -1.35 3.48 -0.41
CA PRO A 171 -2.64 2.83 -0.16
C PRO A 171 -2.59 1.78 0.95
N TYR A 172 -1.40 1.26 1.28
CA TYR A 172 -1.23 0.17 2.25
C TYR A 172 -1.26 0.62 3.69
N TYR A 173 -0.93 1.90 3.95
CA TYR A 173 -0.83 2.44 5.30
C TYR A 173 -1.73 3.63 5.57
N GLY A 174 -2.32 4.24 4.54
CA GLY A 174 -3.16 5.41 4.68
C GLY A 174 -2.45 6.55 5.42
N ALA A 175 -3.17 7.27 6.26
CA ALA A 175 -2.65 8.43 6.99
C ALA A 175 -1.44 8.11 7.89
N SER A 176 -1.30 6.87 8.36
CA SER A 176 -0.18 6.49 9.25
C SER A 176 1.18 6.59 8.57
N MET A 177 1.26 6.34 7.26
CA MET A 177 2.50 6.42 6.48
C MET A 177 2.20 6.87 5.03
N LEU A 178 1.36 7.88 4.87
CA LEU A 178 0.81 8.33 3.58
C LEU A 178 1.89 8.59 2.52
N THR A 179 3.00 9.19 2.90
CA THR A 179 4.10 9.54 1.99
C THR A 179 5.24 8.53 1.97
N CYS A 180 5.06 7.36 2.61
CA CYS A 180 6.07 6.31 2.57
C CYS A 180 6.09 5.62 1.21
N GLY A 181 7.15 5.82 0.48
CA GLY A 181 7.36 5.22 -0.84
C GLY A 181 8.19 6.09 -1.75
N VAL A 182 8.51 5.53 -2.90
CA VAL A 182 9.24 6.22 -3.97
C VAL A 182 8.61 5.88 -5.32
N PHE A 183 8.71 6.78 -6.28
CA PHE A 183 8.41 6.44 -7.67
C PHE A 183 9.54 5.59 -8.23
N GLU A 184 9.19 4.47 -8.85
CA GLU A 184 10.17 3.67 -9.59
C GLU A 184 10.51 4.35 -10.91
N ALA A 185 11.76 4.18 -11.35
CA ALA A 185 12.16 4.60 -12.69
C ALA A 185 11.35 3.81 -13.74
N PRO A 186 11.02 4.43 -14.90
CA PRO A 186 10.29 3.78 -15.98
C PRO A 186 11.10 2.67 -16.65
#